data_80924f022ca280306adce5881d14771c
#
_entry.id   80924f022ca280306adce5881d14771c
#
_cell.length_a   1.000
_cell.length_b   1.000
_cell.length_c   1.000
_cell.angle_alpha   90.00
_cell.angle_beta   90.00
_cell.angle_gamma   90.00
#
_symmetry.space_group_name_H-M   'P 1'
#
loop_
_entity.id
_entity.type
_entity.pdbx_description
1 polymer ?
#
loop_
_entity_poly.entity_id
_entity_poly.type
_entity_poly.pdbx_seq_one_letter_code
_entity_poly.pdbx_strand_id
1 'polypeptide(L)'
;MGGNQALTSGQERGDVRRGHLERGDPHSEWLARLHQVFGGAIDIEWAIARAGAAPGQTDALGVPPGTRVVLQVRPALFPVRRNETLSLANHKEILGDPPSRWMVGMASAVAFDVMLYFATIEPVVATWKEPYAVELAERAWLNVSAFYRLMDHWGLPRTMITEGLGGETGANPRDARFIAKRFIRFLPRLLRMQWASLWRVSGIARQLKDFDRRLEAAAGLPDLWRASVEILAESIPSALALGGMLSTANRVRRVLRVRSGGTIVTHDMMAEYAALAELPDAQSRLAGLDAWLEKYGHRGPLETDPSQPRFAELRPALESALRRRASPDNALASARHSRLRAALLRPLFLPDEWRERFKDDLLRRWQRLRAKILAQAKIAVTEGWLEAPEDVFLLAGDDLSAAPATWRSRVSDRRSRLEAARSLDLPCTASREEIEAIMRQAQASPATEPDRQELSPRLLRGIGLGRRVVTGTAVRATTLLSLLARDDLPEQPILVVPTLDPGWSVVFPRFAAIVVELGGELSHASILIRETGQTAVVNARGACQAVAEGALLQVDPVRGEVRLL
;
A
#
# COMPACT_ATOMS: atom_id res chain seq x y z
N MET A 1 -29.32 -7.54 -46.20
CA MET A 1 -28.23 -8.15 -45.42
C MET A 1 -26.84 -7.52 -45.65
N GLY A 2 -26.73 -6.33 -46.23
CA GLY A 2 -25.45 -5.70 -46.58
C GLY A 2 -24.92 -4.59 -45.65
N GLY A 3 -25.77 -4.03 -44.80
CA GLY A 3 -25.38 -2.84 -44.03
C GLY A 3 -24.50 -3.07 -42.79
N ASN A 4 -24.53 -4.28 -42.22
CA ASN A 4 -23.82 -4.55 -40.99
C ASN A 4 -22.35 -4.98 -41.19
N GLN A 5 -22.06 -5.57 -42.37
CA GLN A 5 -20.67 -5.97 -42.70
C GLN A 5 -19.75 -4.76 -42.96
N ALA A 6 -20.27 -3.67 -43.50
CA ALA A 6 -19.47 -2.46 -43.74
C ALA A 6 -19.07 -1.74 -42.45
N LEU A 7 -19.94 -1.72 -41.41
CA LEU A 7 -19.64 -1.16 -40.09
C LEU A 7 -18.69 -2.04 -39.28
N THR A 8 -18.91 -3.35 -39.32
CA THR A 8 -18.05 -4.32 -38.53
C THR A 8 -16.70 -4.59 -39.19
N SER A 9 -16.59 -4.39 -40.51
CA SER A 9 -15.31 -4.47 -41.25
C SER A 9 -14.49 -3.18 -41.21
N GLY A 10 -15.00 -2.10 -40.59
CA GLY A 10 -14.33 -0.80 -40.53
C GLY A 10 -14.36 0.01 -41.83
N GLN A 11 -15.14 -0.39 -42.81
CA GLN A 11 -15.30 0.32 -44.09
C GLN A 11 -16.17 1.57 -43.96
N GLU A 12 -17.09 1.61 -42.97
CA GLU A 12 -17.84 2.82 -42.62
C GLU A 12 -17.60 3.15 -41.12
N ARG A 13 -17.39 4.44 -40.81
CA ARG A 13 -17.31 4.93 -39.44
C ARG A 13 -18.68 5.31 -38.94
N GLY A 14 -19.23 4.51 -38.02
CA GLY A 14 -20.41 4.88 -37.25
C GLY A 14 -20.07 5.96 -36.20
N ASP A 15 -21.09 6.77 -35.85
CA ASP A 15 -20.95 7.76 -34.76
C ASP A 15 -20.93 7.02 -33.39
N VAL A 16 -19.75 6.87 -32.80
CA VAL A 16 -19.57 6.18 -31.53
C VAL A 16 -19.84 7.17 -30.40
N ARG A 17 -21.00 7.08 -29.77
CA ARG A 17 -21.35 7.85 -28.58
C ARG A 17 -21.11 7.01 -27.35
N ARG A 18 -20.25 7.49 -26.43
CA ARG A 18 -20.10 6.96 -25.09
C ARG A 18 -20.86 7.86 -24.12
N GLY A 19 -21.82 7.30 -23.38
CA GLY A 19 -22.59 8.02 -22.37
C GLY A 19 -22.99 7.07 -21.23
N HIS A 20 -23.30 7.64 -20.08
CA HIS A 20 -23.94 6.92 -18.99
C HIS A 20 -25.45 7.05 -19.16
N LEU A 21 -26.18 5.95 -18.93
CA LEU A 21 -27.63 5.99 -18.86
C LEU A 21 -28.04 6.61 -17.54
N GLU A 22 -28.78 7.71 -17.57
CA GLU A 22 -29.33 8.32 -16.36
C GLU A 22 -30.55 7.53 -15.86
N ARG A 23 -30.86 7.60 -14.55
CA ARG A 23 -32.08 7.05 -13.99
C ARG A 23 -33.30 7.74 -14.65
N GLY A 24 -34.11 6.95 -15.33
CA GLY A 24 -35.28 7.46 -16.09
C GLY A 24 -35.13 7.36 -17.59
N ASP A 25 -33.99 6.94 -18.15
CA ASP A 25 -33.87 6.59 -19.58
C ASP A 25 -34.80 5.40 -19.85
N PRO A 26 -35.67 5.47 -20.88
CA PRO A 26 -36.60 4.39 -21.25
C PRO A 26 -35.87 3.07 -21.58
N HIS A 27 -34.54 3.08 -21.72
CA HIS A 27 -33.75 1.90 -21.98
C HIS A 27 -33.18 1.23 -20.69
N SER A 28 -33.33 1.86 -19.54
CA SER A 28 -32.78 1.34 -18.28
C SER A 28 -33.39 -0.01 -17.86
N GLU A 29 -34.68 -0.24 -18.17
CA GLU A 29 -35.36 -1.48 -17.78
C GLU A 29 -34.89 -2.70 -18.57
N TRP A 30 -34.76 -2.62 -19.88
CA TRP A 30 -34.32 -3.76 -20.67
C TRP A 30 -32.81 -4.01 -20.49
N LEU A 31 -31.99 -2.99 -20.25
CA LEU A 31 -30.60 -3.16 -19.90
C LEU A 31 -30.44 -3.86 -18.53
N ALA A 32 -31.29 -3.51 -17.56
CA ALA A 32 -31.31 -4.21 -16.27
C ALA A 32 -31.68 -5.69 -16.43
N ARG A 33 -32.65 -6.01 -17.31
CA ARG A 33 -33.01 -7.40 -17.64
C ARG A 33 -31.87 -8.15 -18.32
N LEU A 34 -31.17 -7.52 -19.27
CA LEU A 34 -30.01 -8.12 -19.93
C LEU A 34 -28.89 -8.38 -18.92
N HIS A 35 -28.62 -7.41 -18.03
CA HIS A 35 -27.64 -7.59 -16.97
C HIS A 35 -27.99 -8.77 -16.03
N GLN A 36 -29.27 -8.95 -15.69
CA GLN A 36 -29.73 -10.12 -14.92
C GLN A 36 -29.51 -11.44 -15.66
N VAL A 37 -29.78 -11.48 -16.97
CA VAL A 37 -29.62 -12.69 -17.80
C VAL A 37 -28.15 -13.08 -17.95
N PHE A 38 -27.26 -12.11 -18.16
CA PHE A 38 -25.83 -12.37 -18.39
C PHE A 38 -24.99 -12.38 -17.10
N GLY A 39 -25.55 -11.96 -15.97
CA GLY A 39 -24.90 -12.03 -14.64
C GLY A 39 -23.67 -11.14 -14.46
N GLY A 40 -23.43 -10.17 -15.35
CA GLY A 40 -22.25 -9.32 -15.33
C GLY A 40 -22.27 -8.19 -16.35
N ALA A 41 -21.12 -7.58 -16.59
CA ALA A 41 -20.97 -6.55 -17.61
C ALA A 41 -21.27 -7.11 -19.02
N ILE A 42 -22.00 -6.34 -19.81
CA ILE A 42 -22.40 -6.71 -21.18
C ILE A 42 -21.91 -5.67 -22.18
N ASP A 43 -21.53 -6.16 -23.34
CA ASP A 43 -21.20 -5.36 -24.52
C ASP A 43 -22.38 -5.42 -25.50
N ILE A 44 -22.91 -4.26 -25.90
CA ILE A 44 -24.11 -4.16 -26.72
C ILE A 44 -23.81 -3.37 -27.99
N GLU A 45 -24.00 -4.01 -29.13
CA GLU A 45 -24.01 -3.34 -30.41
C GLU A 45 -25.46 -2.98 -30.79
N TRP A 46 -25.70 -1.72 -31.16
CA TRP A 46 -27.00 -1.25 -31.54
C TRP A 46 -26.93 -0.23 -32.70
N ALA A 47 -28.00 -0.13 -33.46
CA ALA A 47 -28.14 0.83 -34.53
C ALA A 47 -29.45 1.61 -34.37
N ILE A 48 -29.49 2.79 -34.94
CA ILE A 48 -30.74 3.57 -35.07
C ILE A 48 -31.24 3.40 -36.49
N ALA A 49 -32.49 2.96 -36.65
CA ALA A 49 -33.13 2.90 -37.93
C ALA A 49 -33.20 4.32 -38.54
N ARG A 50 -32.59 4.54 -39.71
CA ARG A 50 -32.56 5.86 -40.34
C ARG A 50 -33.93 6.27 -40.87
N ALA A 51 -34.32 7.51 -40.60
CA ALA A 51 -35.39 8.18 -41.34
C ALA A 51 -34.86 8.58 -42.73
N GLY A 52 -35.09 7.77 -43.74
CA GLY A 52 -34.51 8.10 -45.05
C GLY A 52 -35.10 7.36 -46.26
N ALA A 53 -36.22 6.68 -46.08
CA ALA A 53 -37.00 6.19 -47.20
C ALA A 53 -38.30 6.98 -47.29
N ALA A 54 -38.84 7.15 -48.51
CA ALA A 54 -40.08 7.82 -48.74
C ALA A 54 -41.23 7.31 -47.86
N PRO A 55 -42.30 8.12 -47.59
CA PRO A 55 -43.39 7.70 -46.73
C PRO A 55 -43.99 6.38 -47.25
N GLY A 56 -43.83 5.30 -46.42
CA GLY A 56 -44.33 3.97 -46.76
C GLY A 56 -43.25 2.87 -46.89
N GLN A 57 -41.95 3.18 -46.88
CA GLN A 57 -40.90 2.17 -46.84
C GLN A 57 -40.48 1.91 -45.37
N THR A 58 -40.81 0.74 -44.89
CA THR A 58 -40.19 0.17 -43.68
C THR A 58 -38.74 -0.20 -44.01
N ASP A 59 -37.82 0.05 -43.09
CA ASP A 59 -36.47 -0.52 -43.13
C ASP A 59 -36.53 -2.04 -43.37
N ALA A 60 -35.49 -2.64 -43.91
CA ALA A 60 -35.37 -4.07 -44.16
C ALA A 60 -35.68 -4.95 -42.92
N LEU A 61 -35.79 -4.37 -41.74
CA LEU A 61 -36.16 -5.00 -40.45
C LEU A 61 -37.61 -4.69 -40.03
N GLY A 62 -38.41 -3.92 -40.81
CA GLY A 62 -39.80 -3.59 -40.51
C GLY A 62 -40.00 -2.68 -39.29
N VAL A 63 -38.98 -1.94 -38.84
CA VAL A 63 -39.04 -1.07 -37.66
C VAL A 63 -39.22 0.40 -38.05
N PRO A 64 -39.93 1.21 -37.22
CA PRO A 64 -40.10 2.64 -37.47
C PRO A 64 -38.78 3.41 -37.49
N PRO A 65 -38.66 4.48 -38.28
CA PRO A 65 -37.52 5.39 -38.26
C PRO A 65 -37.25 5.93 -36.85
N GLY A 66 -35.97 5.99 -36.47
CA GLY A 66 -35.54 6.42 -35.12
C GLY A 66 -35.55 5.32 -34.06
N THR A 67 -36.07 4.12 -34.40
CA THR A 67 -36.06 2.98 -33.49
C THR A 67 -34.62 2.50 -33.28
N ARG A 68 -34.23 2.25 -32.02
CA ARG A 68 -32.96 1.60 -31.69
C ARG A 68 -33.13 0.08 -31.81
N VAL A 69 -32.30 -0.52 -32.62
CA VAL A 69 -32.29 -1.97 -32.86
C VAL A 69 -31.01 -2.54 -32.21
N VAL A 70 -31.17 -3.45 -31.29
CA VAL A 70 -30.02 -4.17 -30.72
C VAL A 70 -29.57 -5.23 -31.72
N LEU A 71 -28.34 -5.13 -32.19
CA LEU A 71 -27.76 -6.00 -33.19
C LEU A 71 -27.07 -7.20 -32.52
N GLN A 72 -26.40 -6.98 -31.41
CA GLN A 72 -25.69 -8.01 -30.67
C GLN A 72 -25.63 -7.69 -29.17
N VAL A 73 -25.77 -8.71 -28.36
CA VAL A 73 -25.48 -8.65 -26.91
C VAL A 73 -24.55 -9.80 -26.60
N ARG A 74 -23.45 -9.50 -25.89
CA ARG A 74 -22.49 -10.52 -25.45
C ARG A 74 -21.98 -10.16 -24.05
N PRO A 75 -21.51 -11.12 -23.25
CA PRO A 75 -20.74 -10.82 -22.07
C PRO A 75 -19.53 -9.96 -22.47
N ALA A 76 -19.25 -8.90 -21.72
CA ALA A 76 -18.08 -8.07 -22.00
C ALA A 76 -16.82 -8.93 -21.76
N LEU A 77 -16.03 -9.12 -22.81
CA LEU A 77 -14.76 -9.84 -22.75
C LEU A 77 -13.67 -9.05 -21.97
N PHE A 78 -13.88 -7.73 -21.89
CA PHE A 78 -13.05 -6.85 -21.10
C PHE A 78 -13.93 -6.27 -19.99
N PRO A 79 -13.50 -6.29 -18.73
CA PRO A 79 -14.24 -5.64 -17.66
C PRO A 79 -14.46 -4.18 -18.07
N VAL A 80 -15.73 -3.78 -18.13
CA VAL A 80 -16.07 -2.35 -18.25
C VAL A 80 -15.50 -1.71 -17.00
N ARG A 81 -14.32 -1.10 -17.11
CA ARG A 81 -13.71 -0.39 -16.00
C ARG A 81 -14.70 0.68 -15.58
N ARG A 82 -15.47 0.42 -14.55
CA ARG A 82 -15.98 1.52 -13.75
C ARG A 82 -14.77 2.37 -13.47
N ASN A 83 -14.91 3.67 -13.45
CA ASN A 83 -13.79 4.61 -13.23
C ASN A 83 -13.17 4.46 -11.82
N GLU A 84 -13.33 3.32 -11.14
CA GLU A 84 -12.81 3.03 -9.84
C GLU A 84 -11.49 2.25 -9.97
N THR A 85 -10.42 2.88 -9.52
CA THR A 85 -9.10 2.25 -9.40
C THR A 85 -8.75 2.14 -7.93
N LEU A 86 -8.57 0.91 -7.46
CA LEU A 86 -8.18 0.59 -6.10
C LEU A 86 -6.72 0.11 -6.10
N SER A 87 -5.96 0.45 -5.06
CA SER A 87 -4.55 0.05 -4.95
C SER A 87 -4.19 -0.44 -3.55
N LEU A 88 -3.39 -1.51 -3.50
CA LEU A 88 -2.74 -2.02 -2.28
C LEU A 88 -1.26 -1.64 -2.20
N ALA A 89 -0.70 -0.99 -3.22
CA ALA A 89 0.75 -0.82 -3.35
C ALA A 89 1.43 -0.29 -2.09
N ASN A 90 0.92 0.81 -1.51
CA ASN A 90 1.45 1.34 -0.25
C ASN A 90 1.08 0.50 0.98
N HIS A 91 -0.12 -0.09 0.97
CA HIS A 91 -0.60 -0.85 2.12
C HIS A 91 0.21 -2.14 2.31
N LYS A 92 0.56 -2.84 1.22
CA LYS A 92 1.41 -4.05 1.29
C LYS A 92 2.79 -3.79 1.90
N GLU A 93 3.36 -2.59 1.68
CA GLU A 93 4.66 -2.22 2.23
C GLU A 93 4.62 -1.89 3.74
N ILE A 94 3.49 -1.40 4.26
CA ILE A 94 3.40 -0.87 5.62
C ILE A 94 2.48 -1.66 6.56
N LEU A 95 1.56 -2.47 6.01
CA LEU A 95 0.55 -3.21 6.79
C LEU A 95 0.67 -4.73 6.66
N GLY A 96 1.46 -5.22 5.70
CA GLY A 96 1.46 -6.65 5.32
C GLY A 96 0.28 -7.03 4.41
N ASP A 97 0.20 -8.32 4.05
CA ASP A 97 -0.80 -8.81 3.11
C ASP A 97 -1.28 -10.23 3.48
N PRO A 98 -2.49 -10.39 3.96
CA PRO A 98 -3.43 -9.37 4.44
C PRO A 98 -3.08 -8.81 5.83
N PRO A 99 -3.47 -7.55 6.14
CA PRO A 99 -3.29 -6.96 7.47
C PRO A 99 -4.20 -7.62 8.52
N SER A 100 -3.98 -7.28 9.80
CA SER A 100 -4.89 -7.69 10.86
C SER A 100 -6.30 -7.14 10.66
N ARG A 101 -7.32 -7.87 11.16
CA ARG A 101 -8.70 -7.38 11.15
C ARG A 101 -8.86 -6.07 11.92
N TRP A 102 -8.13 -5.93 13.03
CA TRP A 102 -8.08 -4.68 13.79
C TRP A 102 -7.68 -3.51 12.88
N MET A 103 -6.59 -3.66 12.12
CA MET A 103 -6.12 -2.60 11.23
C MET A 103 -7.05 -2.33 10.05
N VAL A 104 -7.58 -3.36 9.40
CA VAL A 104 -8.56 -3.22 8.31
C VAL A 104 -9.81 -2.50 8.82
N GLY A 105 -10.31 -2.89 9.99
CA GLY A 105 -11.48 -2.25 10.61
C GLY A 105 -11.24 -0.78 10.95
N MET A 106 -10.06 -0.44 11.49
CA MET A 106 -9.69 0.97 11.72
C MET A 106 -9.65 1.77 10.42
N ALA A 107 -9.00 1.25 9.37
CA ALA A 107 -8.92 1.91 8.07
C ALA A 107 -10.32 2.14 7.46
N SER A 108 -11.22 1.16 7.61
CA SER A 108 -12.62 1.26 7.19
C SER A 108 -13.40 2.30 7.99
N ALA A 109 -13.21 2.35 9.31
CA ALA A 109 -13.87 3.31 10.19
C ALA A 109 -13.52 4.77 9.87
N VAL A 110 -12.25 5.04 9.47
CA VAL A 110 -11.78 6.38 9.13
C VAL A 110 -11.80 6.68 7.62
N ALA A 111 -12.37 5.80 6.80
CA ALA A 111 -12.29 5.88 5.35
C ALA A 111 -12.85 7.20 4.77
N PHE A 112 -13.85 7.79 5.40
CA PHE A 112 -14.42 9.06 4.98
C PHE A 112 -13.71 10.28 5.60
N ASP A 113 -13.08 10.15 6.78
CA ASP A 113 -12.45 11.26 7.50
C ASP A 113 -11.28 11.86 6.71
N VAL A 114 -10.56 11.04 5.96
CA VAL A 114 -9.49 11.48 5.06
C VAL A 114 -10.04 12.41 3.98
N MET A 115 -11.16 12.06 3.38
CA MET A 115 -11.79 12.89 2.34
C MET A 115 -12.39 14.15 2.94
N LEU A 116 -12.89 14.11 4.18
CA LEU A 116 -13.33 15.30 4.91
C LEU A 116 -12.18 16.28 5.17
N TYR A 117 -10.96 15.80 5.43
CA TYR A 117 -9.80 16.68 5.49
C TYR A 117 -9.59 17.44 4.17
N PHE A 118 -9.66 16.77 3.02
CA PHE A 118 -9.57 17.43 1.72
C PHE A 118 -10.74 18.38 1.46
N ALA A 119 -11.92 18.08 1.99
CA ALA A 119 -13.08 18.98 1.93
C ALA A 119 -12.86 20.31 2.67
N THR A 120 -12.01 20.34 3.69
CA THR A 120 -11.62 21.62 4.36
C THR A 120 -10.80 22.53 3.45
N ILE A 121 -10.15 21.96 2.43
CA ILE A 121 -9.33 22.67 1.45
C ILE A 121 -10.18 23.00 0.22
N GLU A 122 -10.95 22.04 -0.25
CA GLU A 122 -11.77 22.10 -1.45
C GLU A 122 -13.19 21.60 -1.12
N PRO A 123 -14.14 22.50 -0.80
CA PRO A 123 -15.46 22.13 -0.32
C PRO A 123 -16.26 21.18 -1.24
N VAL A 124 -16.02 21.20 -2.55
CA VAL A 124 -16.68 20.29 -3.49
C VAL A 124 -16.39 18.82 -3.17
N VAL A 125 -15.28 18.51 -2.52
CA VAL A 125 -14.90 17.13 -2.13
C VAL A 125 -15.95 16.50 -1.21
N ALA A 126 -16.58 17.28 -0.33
CA ALA A 126 -17.64 16.82 0.55
C ALA A 126 -18.85 16.24 -0.21
N THR A 127 -19.06 16.73 -1.45
CA THR A 127 -20.20 16.27 -2.29
C THR A 127 -19.93 14.93 -2.97
N TRP A 128 -18.67 14.46 -3.03
CA TRP A 128 -18.32 13.27 -3.78
C TRP A 128 -18.73 11.97 -3.08
N LYS A 129 -18.85 11.97 -1.75
CA LYS A 129 -19.22 10.81 -0.93
C LYS A 129 -18.38 9.56 -1.22
N GLU A 130 -17.14 9.75 -1.63
CA GLU A 130 -16.18 8.69 -1.94
C GLU A 130 -15.30 8.41 -0.71
N PRO A 131 -15.17 7.14 -0.29
CA PRO A 131 -14.26 6.80 0.80
C PRO A 131 -12.80 6.83 0.32
N TYR A 132 -11.89 7.12 1.23
CA TYR A 132 -10.44 7.03 1.02
C TYR A 132 -9.99 5.58 0.81
N ALA A 133 -10.56 4.65 1.56
CA ALA A 133 -10.25 3.24 1.51
C ALA A 133 -11.53 2.41 1.39
N VAL A 134 -11.40 1.24 0.76
CA VAL A 134 -12.49 0.27 0.55
C VAL A 134 -12.03 -1.08 1.07
N GLU A 135 -12.85 -1.73 1.90
CA GLU A 135 -12.58 -3.08 2.38
C GLU A 135 -13.04 -4.12 1.34
N LEU A 136 -12.10 -4.92 0.85
CA LEU A 136 -12.35 -6.05 -0.07
C LEU A 136 -11.31 -7.15 0.17
N ALA A 137 -11.74 -8.40 0.18
CA ALA A 137 -10.85 -9.55 0.34
C ALA A 137 -9.95 -9.47 1.59
N GLU A 138 -10.53 -9.09 2.75
CA GLU A 138 -9.83 -8.88 4.04
C GLU A 138 -8.68 -7.85 3.96
N ARG A 139 -8.75 -6.89 3.05
CA ARG A 139 -7.75 -5.83 2.84
C ARG A 139 -8.41 -4.46 2.74
N ALA A 140 -7.71 -3.42 3.19
CA ALA A 140 -8.10 -2.04 2.98
C ALA A 140 -7.44 -1.51 1.70
N TRP A 141 -8.20 -1.36 0.64
CA TRP A 141 -7.77 -0.84 -0.65
C TRP A 141 -7.86 0.67 -0.68
N LEU A 142 -6.79 1.34 -1.08
CA LEU A 142 -6.80 2.77 -1.31
C LEU A 142 -7.61 3.10 -2.56
N ASN A 143 -8.57 4.02 -2.45
CA ASN A 143 -9.35 4.51 -3.59
C ASN A 143 -8.57 5.57 -4.37
N VAL A 144 -7.75 5.12 -5.32
CA VAL A 144 -6.91 6.00 -6.14
C VAL A 144 -7.76 6.92 -7.03
N SER A 145 -8.94 6.48 -7.44
CA SER A 145 -9.86 7.27 -8.27
C SER A 145 -10.29 8.55 -7.59
N ALA A 146 -10.52 8.53 -6.28
CA ALA A 146 -10.86 9.72 -5.51
C ALA A 146 -9.71 10.75 -5.58
N PHE A 147 -8.47 10.29 -5.50
CA PHE A 147 -7.29 11.15 -5.63
C PHE A 147 -7.06 11.65 -7.05
N TYR A 148 -7.29 10.82 -8.07
CA TYR A 148 -7.22 11.25 -9.47
C TYR A 148 -8.22 12.37 -9.76
N ARG A 149 -9.45 12.23 -9.23
CA ARG A 149 -10.47 13.27 -9.32
C ARG A 149 -10.03 14.57 -8.66
N LEU A 150 -9.36 14.48 -7.52
CA LEU A 150 -8.79 15.62 -6.80
C LEU A 150 -7.69 16.30 -7.61
N MET A 151 -6.76 15.53 -8.20
CA MET A 151 -5.70 16.06 -9.06
C MET A 151 -6.27 16.76 -10.29
N ASP A 152 -7.24 16.14 -10.95
CA ASP A 152 -7.91 16.74 -12.11
C ASP A 152 -8.62 18.06 -11.76
N HIS A 153 -9.24 18.10 -10.57
CA HIS A 153 -9.92 19.31 -10.09
C HIS A 153 -8.92 20.44 -9.86
N TRP A 154 -7.76 20.11 -9.28
CA TRP A 154 -6.69 21.07 -9.03
C TRP A 154 -5.81 21.38 -10.26
N GLY A 155 -5.99 20.65 -11.37
CA GLY A 155 -5.17 20.77 -12.57
C GLY A 155 -3.76 20.23 -12.44
N LEU A 156 -3.55 19.33 -11.47
CA LEU A 156 -2.29 18.66 -11.22
C LEU A 156 -2.20 17.33 -11.99
N PRO A 157 -1.00 16.88 -12.38
CA PRO A 157 -0.81 15.58 -12.98
C PRO A 157 -1.20 14.44 -12.01
N ARG A 158 -1.93 13.44 -12.49
CA ARG A 158 -2.28 12.24 -11.70
C ARG A 158 -1.05 11.42 -11.32
N THR A 159 0.01 11.49 -12.14
CA THR A 159 1.31 10.86 -11.85
C THR A 159 1.89 11.26 -10.49
N MET A 160 1.52 12.43 -9.96
CA MET A 160 1.94 12.83 -8.61
C MET A 160 1.42 11.92 -7.50
N ILE A 161 0.24 11.33 -7.70
CA ILE A 161 -0.32 10.36 -6.75
C ILE A 161 0.36 9.01 -6.94
N THR A 162 0.55 8.57 -8.18
CA THR A 162 1.17 7.26 -8.46
C THR A 162 2.63 7.20 -8.04
N GLU A 163 3.39 8.28 -8.28
CA GLU A 163 4.77 8.41 -7.79
C GLU A 163 4.81 8.38 -6.24
N GLY A 164 3.84 9.02 -5.57
CA GLY A 164 3.74 9.06 -4.11
C GLY A 164 3.30 7.74 -3.48
N LEU A 165 2.50 6.95 -4.18
CA LEU A 165 1.96 5.68 -3.70
C LEU A 165 2.86 4.48 -4.01
N GLY A 166 3.93 4.65 -4.80
CA GLY A 166 4.87 3.57 -5.14
C GLY A 166 4.28 2.47 -6.04
N GLY A 167 3.07 2.67 -6.58
CA GLY A 167 2.37 1.69 -7.41
C GLY A 167 2.55 1.92 -8.90
N GLU A 168 2.56 0.84 -9.67
CA GLU A 168 2.34 0.90 -11.11
C GLU A 168 0.88 1.24 -11.40
N THR A 169 0.62 2.47 -11.65
CA THR A 169 -0.55 2.84 -12.44
C THR A 169 -0.05 2.97 -13.87
N GLY A 170 -0.69 2.25 -14.78
CA GLY A 170 -0.28 2.22 -16.17
C GLY A 170 0.06 3.62 -16.68
N ALA A 171 1.25 3.80 -17.23
CA ALA A 171 1.75 5.08 -17.71
C ALA A 171 0.91 5.57 -18.92
N ASN A 172 -0.26 6.12 -18.61
CA ASN A 172 -1.05 6.81 -19.62
C ASN A 172 -0.48 8.23 -19.74
N PRO A 173 -0.01 8.66 -20.93
CA PRO A 173 0.50 10.02 -21.12
C PRO A 173 -0.49 11.11 -20.71
N ARG A 174 -1.78 10.80 -20.70
CA ARG A 174 -2.84 11.72 -20.22
C ARG A 174 -2.75 12.00 -18.72
N ASP A 175 -2.21 11.07 -17.94
CA ASP A 175 -2.09 11.21 -16.48
C ASP A 175 -0.98 12.19 -16.07
N ALA A 176 -0.04 12.49 -16.98
CA ALA A 176 1.00 13.50 -16.78
C ALA A 176 0.52 14.95 -17.12
N ARG A 177 -0.75 15.13 -17.51
CA ARG A 177 -1.24 16.42 -17.99
C ARG A 177 -1.38 17.43 -16.86
N PHE A 178 -0.68 18.58 -17.00
CA PHE A 178 -0.83 19.75 -16.15
C PHE A 178 -1.79 20.76 -16.80
N ILE A 179 -2.76 21.28 -16.02
CA ILE A 179 -3.75 22.25 -16.51
C ILE A 179 -3.56 23.56 -15.75
N ALA A 180 -2.72 24.46 -16.29
CA ALA A 180 -2.31 25.71 -15.67
C ALA A 180 -3.51 26.58 -15.20
N LYS A 181 -4.57 26.71 -16.00
CA LYS A 181 -5.76 27.50 -15.64
C LYS A 181 -6.46 27.01 -14.37
N ARG A 182 -6.52 25.67 -14.16
CA ARG A 182 -7.10 25.08 -12.94
C ARG A 182 -6.15 25.26 -11.78
N PHE A 183 -4.85 25.03 -11.99
CA PHE A 183 -3.82 25.17 -10.96
C PHE A 183 -3.74 26.62 -10.43
N ILE A 184 -3.80 27.63 -11.29
CA ILE A 184 -3.79 29.03 -10.87
C ILE A 184 -5.00 29.34 -9.97
N ARG A 185 -6.17 28.79 -10.25
CA ARG A 185 -7.36 28.92 -9.38
C ARG A 185 -7.19 28.20 -8.05
N PHE A 186 -6.46 27.10 -8.03
CA PHE A 186 -6.17 26.34 -6.81
C PHE A 186 -5.03 26.96 -5.97
N LEU A 187 -4.09 27.69 -6.57
CA LEU A 187 -2.90 28.21 -5.92
C LEU A 187 -3.17 28.98 -4.61
N PRO A 188 -4.17 29.87 -4.47
CA PRO A 188 -4.46 30.52 -3.20
C PRO A 188 -4.86 29.53 -2.10
N ARG A 189 -5.60 28.46 -2.44
CA ARG A 189 -5.99 27.40 -1.51
C ARG A 189 -4.77 26.55 -1.10
N LEU A 190 -3.87 26.27 -2.04
CA LEU A 190 -2.61 25.60 -1.77
C LEU A 190 -1.76 26.39 -0.77
N LEU A 191 -1.62 27.70 -0.96
CA LEU A 191 -0.87 28.57 -0.04
C LEU A 191 -1.52 28.59 1.34
N ARG A 192 -2.86 28.71 1.41
CA ARG A 192 -3.60 28.65 2.68
C ARG A 192 -3.42 27.28 3.36
N MET A 193 -3.42 26.18 2.60
CA MET A 193 -3.17 24.84 3.12
C MET A 193 -1.76 24.71 3.72
N GLN A 194 -0.73 25.22 3.02
CA GLN A 194 0.65 25.21 3.54
C GLN A 194 0.76 26.03 4.83
N TRP A 195 0.12 27.19 4.89
CA TRP A 195 0.05 28.01 6.10
C TRP A 195 -0.66 27.27 7.25
N ALA A 196 -1.84 26.71 6.99
CA ALA A 196 -2.57 25.90 7.98
C ALA A 196 -1.78 24.70 8.47
N SER A 197 -0.94 24.10 7.60
CA SER A 197 -0.06 22.99 7.96
C SER A 197 0.98 23.39 9.00
N LEU A 198 1.54 24.62 8.91
CA LEU A 198 2.47 25.13 9.93
C LEU A 198 1.80 25.26 11.31
N TRP A 199 0.57 25.79 11.36
CA TRP A 199 -0.22 25.83 12.60
C TRP A 199 -0.53 24.45 13.14
N ARG A 200 -0.82 23.49 12.27
CA ARG A 200 -1.07 22.10 12.68
C ARG A 200 0.17 21.48 13.29
N VAL A 201 1.35 21.72 12.72
CA VAL A 201 2.63 21.24 13.28
C VAL A 201 2.83 21.75 14.70
N SER A 202 2.52 23.02 14.98
CA SER A 202 2.63 23.58 16.34
C SER A 202 1.65 22.92 17.34
N GLY A 203 0.55 22.34 16.85
CA GLY A 203 -0.44 21.63 17.66
C GLY A 203 -0.11 20.15 17.93
N ILE A 204 0.85 19.56 17.24
CA ILE A 204 1.16 18.11 17.32
C ILE A 204 1.46 17.67 18.77
N ALA A 205 2.25 18.44 19.51
CA ALA A 205 2.58 18.06 20.89
C ALA A 205 1.34 17.98 21.80
N ARG A 206 0.35 18.87 21.59
CA ARG A 206 -0.93 18.82 22.31
C ARG A 206 -1.75 17.61 21.89
N GLN A 207 -1.86 17.36 20.58
CA GLN A 207 -2.54 16.20 20.03
C GLN A 207 -1.99 14.89 20.60
N LEU A 208 -0.67 14.75 20.68
CA LEU A 208 -0.03 13.57 21.22
C LEU A 208 -0.31 13.37 22.73
N LYS A 209 -0.39 14.45 23.51
CA LYS A 209 -0.82 14.38 24.92
C LYS A 209 -2.28 13.97 25.06
N ASP A 210 -3.15 14.39 24.13
CA ASP A 210 -4.55 13.98 24.11
C ASP A 210 -4.67 12.48 23.80
N PHE A 211 -3.84 11.96 22.90
CA PHE A 211 -3.76 10.52 22.65
C PHE A 211 -3.32 9.75 23.90
N ASP A 212 -2.32 10.23 24.62
CA ASP A 212 -1.88 9.60 25.88
C ASP A 212 -3.02 9.54 26.89
N ARG A 213 -3.78 10.63 27.08
CA ARG A 213 -4.94 10.67 28.00
C ARG A 213 -6.04 9.68 27.60
N ARG A 214 -6.34 9.56 26.31
CA ARG A 214 -7.34 8.60 25.82
C ARG A 214 -6.90 7.16 26.05
N LEU A 215 -5.63 6.85 25.79
CA LEU A 215 -5.08 5.53 26.05
C LEU A 215 -5.09 5.20 27.55
N GLU A 216 -4.85 6.17 28.42
CA GLU A 216 -4.91 5.98 29.87
C GLU A 216 -6.34 5.73 30.36
N ALA A 217 -7.30 6.45 29.82
CA ALA A 217 -8.72 6.35 30.18
C ALA A 217 -9.39 5.06 29.68
N ALA A 218 -8.86 4.42 28.64
CA ALA A 218 -9.45 3.21 28.06
C ALA A 218 -9.32 2.03 29.04
N ALA A 219 -10.47 1.46 29.44
CA ALA A 219 -10.56 0.43 30.46
C ALA A 219 -10.65 -1.00 29.89
N GLY A 220 -11.27 -1.18 28.71
CA GLY A 220 -11.50 -2.49 28.10
C GLY A 220 -11.25 -2.50 26.60
N LEU A 221 -11.38 -3.67 25.96
CA LEU A 221 -11.13 -3.84 24.54
C LEU A 221 -12.01 -2.92 23.64
N PRO A 222 -13.31 -2.71 23.93
CA PRO A 222 -14.12 -1.77 23.16
C PRO A 222 -13.63 -0.33 23.24
N ASP A 223 -13.14 0.11 24.42
CA ASP A 223 -12.62 1.46 24.61
C ASP A 223 -11.27 1.62 23.90
N LEU A 224 -10.40 0.61 23.97
CA LEU A 224 -9.13 0.58 23.25
C LEU A 224 -9.33 0.60 21.74
N TRP A 225 -10.36 -0.11 21.25
CA TRP A 225 -10.76 -0.03 19.84
C TRP A 225 -11.17 1.39 19.46
N ARG A 226 -12.07 2.01 20.21
CA ARG A 226 -12.54 3.38 19.97
C ARG A 226 -11.37 4.37 20.00
N ALA A 227 -10.52 4.28 21.01
CA ALA A 227 -9.32 5.11 21.12
C ALA A 227 -8.39 4.94 19.92
N SER A 228 -8.20 3.71 19.42
CA SER A 228 -7.34 3.45 18.26
C SER A 228 -7.89 4.08 16.97
N VAL A 229 -9.22 4.01 16.74
CA VAL A 229 -9.88 4.65 15.60
C VAL A 229 -9.77 6.18 15.70
N GLU A 230 -10.05 6.76 16.86
CA GLU A 230 -9.95 8.22 17.08
C GLU A 230 -8.51 8.74 16.90
N ILE A 231 -7.53 8.02 17.45
CA ILE A 231 -6.11 8.37 17.27
C ILE A 231 -5.73 8.32 15.80
N LEU A 232 -6.17 7.30 15.06
CA LEU A 232 -5.92 7.18 13.63
C LEU A 232 -6.59 8.35 12.87
N ALA A 233 -7.88 8.58 13.09
CA ALA A 233 -8.64 9.64 12.43
C ALA A 233 -8.00 11.02 12.61
N GLU A 234 -7.55 11.35 13.82
CA GLU A 234 -6.90 12.62 14.12
C GLU A 234 -5.44 12.71 13.64
N SER A 235 -4.74 11.56 13.54
CA SER A 235 -3.36 11.50 13.03
C SER A 235 -3.26 11.77 11.53
N ILE A 236 -4.25 11.32 10.76
CA ILE A 236 -4.26 11.41 9.29
C ILE A 236 -4.13 12.85 8.80
N PRO A 237 -4.91 13.84 9.27
CA PRO A 237 -4.76 15.23 8.86
C PRO A 237 -3.36 15.81 9.15
N SER A 238 -2.74 15.40 10.26
CA SER A 238 -1.37 15.83 10.61
C SER A 238 -0.34 15.19 9.69
N ALA A 239 -0.48 13.90 9.39
CA ALA A 239 0.37 13.16 8.46
C ALA A 239 0.25 13.73 7.03
N LEU A 240 -0.97 14.04 6.56
CA LEU A 240 -1.21 14.63 5.24
C LEU A 240 -0.64 16.06 5.13
N ALA A 241 -0.77 16.87 6.19
CA ALA A 241 -0.19 18.20 6.26
C ALA A 241 1.35 18.14 6.15
N LEU A 242 2.00 17.30 6.94
CA LEU A 242 3.45 17.08 6.90
C LEU A 242 3.90 16.52 5.55
N GLY A 243 3.16 15.56 4.96
CA GLY A 243 3.40 15.02 3.63
C GLY A 243 3.31 16.09 2.53
N GLY A 244 2.33 16.97 2.60
CA GLY A 244 2.17 18.10 1.68
C GLY A 244 3.32 19.10 1.76
N MET A 245 3.76 19.45 2.98
CA MET A 245 4.93 20.31 3.20
C MET A 245 6.21 19.65 2.64
N LEU A 246 6.41 18.37 2.92
CA LEU A 246 7.54 17.60 2.41
C LEU A 246 7.54 17.53 0.87
N SER A 247 6.40 17.28 0.25
CA SER A 247 6.26 17.26 -1.20
C SER A 247 6.66 18.61 -1.82
N THR A 248 6.27 19.72 -1.19
CA THR A 248 6.65 21.06 -1.61
C THR A 248 8.15 21.29 -1.44
N ALA A 249 8.72 20.94 -0.27
CA ALA A 249 10.15 21.07 0.00
C ALA A 249 10.98 20.23 -0.99
N ASN A 250 10.56 19.00 -1.31
CA ASN A 250 11.21 18.14 -2.28
C ASN A 250 11.25 18.75 -3.69
N ARG A 251 10.19 19.43 -4.11
CA ARG A 251 10.17 20.14 -5.41
C ARG A 251 11.14 21.30 -5.43
N VAL A 252 11.16 22.10 -4.37
CA VAL A 252 12.11 23.22 -4.23
C VAL A 252 13.55 22.68 -4.22
N ARG A 253 13.83 21.63 -3.45
CA ARG A 253 15.15 20.97 -3.43
C ARG A 253 15.56 20.48 -4.83
N ARG A 254 14.63 19.89 -5.60
CA ARG A 254 14.89 19.41 -6.97
C ARG A 254 15.26 20.57 -7.90
N VAL A 255 14.53 21.68 -7.84
CA VAL A 255 14.83 22.90 -8.62
C VAL A 255 16.19 23.48 -8.25
N LEU A 256 16.51 23.54 -6.96
CA LEU A 256 17.78 24.06 -6.44
C LEU A 256 18.92 23.02 -6.56
N ARG A 257 18.66 21.81 -7.08
CA ARG A 257 19.62 20.70 -7.20
C ARG A 257 20.30 20.35 -5.86
N VAL A 258 19.55 20.47 -4.76
CA VAL A 258 20.01 20.12 -3.42
C VAL A 258 19.71 18.64 -3.19
N ARG A 259 20.74 17.84 -2.86
CA ARG A 259 20.56 16.44 -2.49
C ARG A 259 19.94 16.34 -1.10
N SER A 260 19.08 15.36 -0.87
CA SER A 260 18.52 15.04 0.46
C SER A 260 19.67 14.70 1.43
N GLY A 261 19.64 15.29 2.60
CA GLY A 261 20.67 15.11 3.63
C GLY A 261 20.09 15.27 5.04
N GLY A 262 18.78 14.97 5.21
CA GLY A 262 18.14 14.95 6.53
C GLY A 262 18.47 13.65 7.28
N THR A 263 18.71 13.76 8.58
CA THR A 263 18.76 12.61 9.50
C THR A 263 17.38 11.96 9.54
N ILE A 264 17.31 10.70 9.10
CA ILE A 264 16.09 9.89 9.17
C ILE A 264 16.25 8.96 10.37
N VAL A 265 15.31 8.99 11.31
CA VAL A 265 15.33 8.13 12.53
C VAL A 265 15.58 6.66 12.18
N THR A 266 15.01 6.20 11.07
CA THR A 266 15.22 4.83 10.58
C THR A 266 16.68 4.57 10.20
N HIS A 267 17.38 5.54 9.60
CA HIS A 267 18.79 5.41 9.24
C HIS A 267 19.68 5.31 10.50
N ASP A 268 19.43 6.18 11.49
CA ASP A 268 20.17 6.15 12.76
C ASP A 268 19.93 4.82 13.48
N MET A 269 18.70 4.34 13.52
CA MET A 269 18.33 3.03 14.07
C MET A 269 19.13 1.89 13.45
N MET A 270 19.26 1.89 12.12
CA MET A 270 20.00 0.87 11.37
C MET A 270 21.50 0.95 11.60
N ALA A 271 22.05 2.16 11.53
CA ALA A 271 23.48 2.39 11.72
C ALA A 271 23.92 2.00 13.14
N GLU A 272 23.13 2.39 14.15
CA GLU A 272 23.38 2.02 15.53
C GLU A 272 23.28 0.51 15.75
N TYR A 273 22.26 -0.18 15.15
CA TYR A 273 22.15 -1.63 15.25
C TYR A 273 23.32 -2.36 14.57
N ALA A 274 23.71 -1.92 13.38
CA ALA A 274 24.87 -2.49 12.65
C ALA A 274 26.17 -2.32 13.46
N ALA A 275 26.37 -1.17 14.11
CA ALA A 275 27.54 -0.92 14.94
C ALA A 275 27.61 -1.86 16.17
N LEU A 276 26.47 -2.37 16.67
CA LEU A 276 26.47 -3.37 17.75
C LEU A 276 27.16 -4.68 17.34
N ALA A 277 27.04 -5.07 16.07
CA ALA A 277 27.68 -6.29 15.57
C ALA A 277 29.22 -6.18 15.53
N GLU A 278 29.77 -4.95 15.48
CA GLU A 278 31.21 -4.68 15.46
C GLU A 278 31.85 -4.64 16.86
N LEU A 279 31.03 -4.62 17.93
CA LEU A 279 31.54 -4.62 19.30
C LEU A 279 32.29 -5.91 19.62
N PRO A 280 33.44 -5.83 20.38
CA PRO A 280 34.38 -6.93 20.46
C PRO A 280 33.87 -8.14 21.24
N ASP A 281 33.05 -7.92 22.27
CA ASP A 281 32.63 -8.99 23.19
C ASP A 281 31.09 -9.09 23.28
N ALA A 282 30.60 -10.23 23.72
CA ALA A 282 29.18 -10.51 23.84
C ALA A 282 28.48 -9.62 24.88
N GLN A 283 29.15 -9.27 25.96
CA GLN A 283 28.57 -8.45 27.02
C GLN A 283 28.33 -7.02 26.55
N SER A 284 29.31 -6.42 25.85
CA SER A 284 29.17 -5.10 25.23
C SER A 284 28.05 -5.08 24.18
N ARG A 285 27.93 -6.15 23.36
CA ARG A 285 26.84 -6.29 22.41
C ARG A 285 25.46 -6.33 23.07
N LEU A 286 25.33 -7.08 24.16
CA LEU A 286 24.07 -7.18 24.92
C LEU A 286 23.68 -5.85 25.57
N ALA A 287 24.65 -5.20 26.25
CA ALA A 287 24.43 -3.89 26.86
C ALA A 287 24.05 -2.83 25.78
N GLY A 288 24.73 -2.87 24.64
CA GLY A 288 24.40 -2.02 23.50
C GLY A 288 23.01 -2.30 22.93
N LEU A 289 22.60 -3.58 22.85
CA LEU A 289 21.26 -3.97 22.41
C LEU A 289 20.19 -3.46 23.40
N ASP A 290 20.41 -3.52 24.70
CA ASP A 290 19.47 -3.01 25.69
C ASP A 290 19.27 -1.48 25.53
N ALA A 291 20.36 -0.72 25.36
CA ALA A 291 20.29 0.72 25.08
C ALA A 291 19.60 1.02 23.74
N TRP A 292 19.85 0.22 22.71
CA TRP A 292 19.19 0.34 21.40
C TRP A 292 17.70 0.03 21.51
N LEU A 293 17.28 -0.99 22.26
CA LEU A 293 15.88 -1.33 22.50
C LEU A 293 15.15 -0.28 23.33
N GLU A 294 15.79 0.38 24.28
CA GLU A 294 15.22 1.52 25.00
C GLU A 294 14.87 2.65 24.03
N LYS A 295 15.72 2.91 23.04
CA LYS A 295 15.54 3.97 22.05
C LYS A 295 14.57 3.59 20.94
N TYR A 296 14.67 2.38 20.39
CA TYR A 296 13.97 1.93 19.18
C TYR A 296 13.06 0.72 19.38
N GLY A 297 12.94 0.19 20.58
CA GLY A 297 12.14 -1.01 20.87
C GLY A 297 10.66 -0.88 20.54
N HIS A 298 10.15 0.35 20.39
CA HIS A 298 8.78 0.63 19.95
C HIS A 298 8.57 0.45 18.42
N ARG A 299 9.67 0.36 17.66
CA ARG A 299 9.66 0.06 16.23
C ARG A 299 9.55 -1.46 16.01
N GLY A 300 9.35 -1.87 14.76
CA GLY A 300 9.26 -3.29 14.42
C GLY A 300 8.88 -3.51 12.96
N PRO A 301 8.74 -4.76 12.53
CA PRO A 301 8.22 -5.08 11.22
C PRO A 301 6.76 -4.65 11.11
N LEU A 302 6.35 -4.13 9.93
CA LEU A 302 4.98 -3.69 9.65
C LEU A 302 4.38 -2.85 10.78
N GLU A 303 5.18 -1.91 11.29
CA GLU A 303 4.98 -1.17 12.53
C GLU A 303 3.67 -0.37 12.63
N THR A 304 2.97 -0.18 11.52
CA THR A 304 1.67 0.51 11.47
C THR A 304 0.54 -0.39 11.96
N ASP A 305 0.65 -1.72 11.80
CA ASP A 305 -0.35 -2.67 12.29
C ASP A 305 -0.10 -2.99 13.78
N PRO A 306 -1.08 -2.75 14.68
CA PRO A 306 -0.94 -3.07 16.10
C PRO A 306 -0.78 -4.58 16.39
N SER A 307 -1.16 -5.46 15.47
CA SER A 307 -0.99 -6.91 15.63
C SER A 307 0.46 -7.36 15.57
N GLN A 308 1.33 -6.56 14.92
CA GLN A 308 2.72 -6.94 14.70
C GLN A 308 3.58 -6.71 15.94
N PRO A 309 4.52 -7.61 16.22
CA PRO A 309 5.41 -7.48 17.38
C PRO A 309 6.35 -6.29 17.22
N ARG A 310 6.79 -5.73 18.35
CA ARG A 310 7.78 -4.65 18.40
C ARG A 310 9.17 -5.23 18.67
N PHE A 311 10.21 -4.48 18.33
CA PHE A 311 11.59 -4.94 18.58
C PHE A 311 11.84 -5.29 20.04
N ALA A 312 11.23 -4.57 21.00
CA ALA A 312 11.29 -4.92 22.42
C ALA A 312 10.75 -6.33 22.71
N GLU A 313 9.73 -6.79 21.99
CA GLU A 313 9.17 -8.14 22.09
C GLU A 313 10.04 -9.19 21.36
N LEU A 314 10.88 -8.76 20.41
CA LEU A 314 11.76 -9.59 19.59
C LEU A 314 13.21 -9.67 20.13
N ARG A 315 13.45 -9.17 21.35
CA ARG A 315 14.80 -9.14 21.96
C ARG A 315 15.59 -10.45 21.79
N PRO A 316 15.04 -11.65 22.10
CA PRO A 316 15.80 -12.90 21.96
C PRO A 316 16.24 -13.18 20.51
N ALA A 317 15.39 -12.87 19.54
CA ALA A 317 15.68 -13.06 18.11
C ALA A 317 16.75 -12.07 17.61
N LEU A 318 16.69 -10.80 18.06
CA LEU A 318 17.69 -9.79 17.74
C LEU A 318 19.06 -10.12 18.39
N GLU A 319 19.07 -10.61 19.63
CA GLU A 319 20.27 -11.09 20.30
C GLU A 319 20.91 -12.25 19.52
N SER A 320 20.12 -13.23 19.10
CA SER A 320 20.59 -14.33 18.25
C SER A 320 21.17 -13.82 16.93
N ALA A 321 20.53 -12.85 16.30
CA ALA A 321 21.01 -12.24 15.06
C ALA A 321 22.35 -11.49 15.22
N LEU A 322 22.57 -10.82 16.36
CA LEU A 322 23.82 -10.11 16.65
C LEU A 322 25.00 -11.05 16.97
N ARG A 323 24.75 -12.26 17.46
CA ARG A 323 25.80 -13.24 17.72
C ARG A 323 26.48 -13.74 16.44
N ARG A 324 25.82 -13.55 15.29
CA ARG A 324 26.25 -13.99 13.96
C ARG A 324 26.98 -12.85 13.27
N ARG A 325 28.20 -13.12 12.83
CA ARG A 325 29.08 -12.13 12.22
C ARG A 325 28.45 -11.51 10.96
N ALA A 326 28.37 -10.19 10.90
CA ALA A 326 28.07 -9.46 9.67
C ALA A 326 29.21 -9.70 8.64
N SER A 327 28.85 -9.76 7.35
CA SER A 327 29.84 -9.81 6.28
C SER A 327 30.71 -8.55 6.31
N PRO A 328 32.06 -8.66 6.26
CA PRO A 328 32.97 -7.52 6.47
C PRO A 328 32.86 -6.40 5.42
N ASP A 329 32.21 -6.66 4.30
CA ASP A 329 32.21 -5.76 3.11
C ASP A 329 31.07 -4.73 3.08
N ASN A 330 30.16 -4.71 4.05
CA ASN A 330 28.96 -3.86 4.08
C ASN A 330 29.06 -2.69 5.07
N ALA A 331 30.18 -1.98 5.10
CA ALA A 331 30.30 -0.74 5.86
C ALA A 331 29.35 0.32 5.30
N LEU A 332 28.40 0.77 6.13
CA LEU A 332 27.47 1.86 5.78
C LEU A 332 28.23 3.14 5.44
N ALA A 333 28.14 3.57 4.20
CA ALA A 333 28.82 4.78 3.73
C ALA A 333 28.13 6.03 4.30
N SER A 334 28.75 6.62 5.34
CA SER A 334 28.33 7.91 5.90
C SER A 334 28.62 9.05 4.93
N ALA A 335 27.60 9.67 4.35
CA ALA A 335 27.73 10.84 3.50
C ALA A 335 28.04 12.10 4.35
N ARG A 336 29.29 12.56 4.35
CA ARG A 336 29.69 13.83 4.99
C ARG A 336 29.30 15.02 4.12
N HIS A 337 28.45 15.91 4.65
CA HIS A 337 28.05 17.15 3.98
C HIS A 337 28.76 18.37 4.60
N SER A 338 29.07 19.37 3.79
CA SER A 338 29.69 20.62 4.25
C SER A 338 28.73 21.43 5.14
N ARG A 339 29.17 21.76 6.36
CA ARG A 339 28.36 22.35 7.44
C ARG A 339 27.73 23.71 7.11
N LEU A 340 28.37 24.54 6.29
CA LEU A 340 27.91 25.90 5.97
C LEU A 340 26.70 25.93 5.00
N ARG A 341 26.70 25.08 3.96
CA ARG A 341 25.56 24.97 3.04
C ARG A 341 24.35 24.32 3.72
N ALA A 342 24.59 23.40 4.67
CA ALA A 342 23.54 22.73 5.44
C ALA A 342 22.77 23.72 6.32
N ALA A 343 23.39 24.74 6.91
CA ALA A 343 22.73 25.71 7.78
C ALA A 343 21.76 26.63 7.02
N LEU A 344 22.14 27.12 5.85
CA LEU A 344 21.30 27.99 5.00
C LEU A 344 20.09 27.28 4.39
N LEU A 345 20.23 25.96 4.13
CA LEU A 345 19.18 25.14 3.51
C LEU A 345 18.34 24.37 4.55
N ARG A 346 18.67 24.50 5.85
CA ARG A 346 17.97 23.83 6.94
C ARG A 346 16.44 23.93 6.90
N PRO A 347 15.83 25.08 6.57
CA PRO A 347 14.36 25.17 6.49
C PRO A 347 13.74 24.21 5.48
N LEU A 348 14.47 23.82 4.43
CA LEU A 348 14.00 22.85 3.43
C LEU A 348 13.99 21.41 3.94
N PHE A 349 14.67 21.12 5.06
CA PHE A 349 14.74 19.78 5.67
C PHE A 349 13.86 19.63 6.90
N LEU A 350 13.35 20.73 7.47
CA LEU A 350 12.43 20.69 8.61
C LEU A 350 11.19 19.83 8.40
N PRO A 351 10.54 19.81 7.22
CA PRO A 351 9.39 18.91 7.00
C PRO A 351 9.74 17.43 7.11
N ASP A 352 10.97 17.02 6.73
CA ASP A 352 11.44 15.64 6.91
C ASP A 352 11.57 15.32 8.41
N GLU A 353 12.24 16.20 9.17
CA GLU A 353 12.45 16.02 10.61
C GLU A 353 11.10 15.99 11.37
N TRP A 354 10.16 16.87 11.04
CA TRP A 354 8.85 16.92 11.69
C TRP A 354 8.03 15.68 11.38
N ARG A 355 8.05 15.19 10.13
CA ARG A 355 7.35 13.96 9.74
C ARG A 355 7.91 12.75 10.47
N GLU A 356 9.23 12.61 10.50
CA GLU A 356 9.88 11.48 11.17
C GLU A 356 9.64 11.50 12.68
N ARG A 357 9.74 12.66 13.34
CA ARG A 357 9.41 12.81 14.76
C ARG A 357 7.94 12.46 15.05
N PHE A 358 7.03 13.00 14.25
CA PHE A 358 5.60 12.70 14.42
C PHE A 358 5.32 11.20 14.26
N LYS A 359 5.93 10.56 13.26
CA LYS A 359 5.83 9.13 13.04
C LYS A 359 6.38 8.35 14.25
N ASP A 360 7.57 8.67 14.72
CA ASP A 360 8.21 8.01 15.86
C ASP A 360 7.38 8.15 17.15
N ASP A 361 6.91 9.35 17.43
CA ASP A 361 6.03 9.64 18.57
C ASP A 361 4.69 8.91 18.49
N LEU A 362 4.12 8.76 17.30
CA LEU A 362 2.91 8.00 17.08
C LEU A 362 3.14 6.49 17.30
N LEU A 363 4.26 5.95 16.81
CA LEU A 363 4.62 4.54 16.97
C LEU A 363 4.89 4.17 18.44
N ARG A 364 5.44 5.08 19.26
CA ARG A 364 5.52 4.89 20.72
C ARG A 364 4.14 4.70 21.34
N ARG A 365 3.14 5.43 20.85
CA ARG A 365 1.75 5.29 21.32
C ARG A 365 1.08 4.04 20.80
N TRP A 366 1.41 3.62 19.58
CA TRP A 366 1.01 2.34 19.02
C TRP A 366 1.55 1.15 19.82
N GLN A 367 2.81 1.21 20.29
CA GLN A 367 3.35 0.21 21.21
C GLN A 367 2.57 0.15 22.53
N ARG A 368 2.27 1.31 23.14
CA ARG A 368 1.48 1.35 24.39
C ARG A 368 0.05 0.82 24.15
N LEU A 369 -0.59 1.21 23.05
CA LEU A 369 -1.89 0.69 22.65
C LEU A 369 -1.85 -0.84 22.53
N ARG A 370 -0.88 -1.39 21.79
CA ARG A 370 -0.67 -2.83 21.65
C ARG A 370 -0.51 -3.52 23.02
N ALA A 371 0.33 -2.98 23.87
CA ALA A 371 0.56 -3.55 25.21
C ALA A 371 -0.73 -3.59 26.05
N LYS A 372 -1.53 -2.53 26.01
CA LYS A 372 -2.84 -2.50 26.68
C LYS A 372 -3.85 -3.47 26.07
N ILE A 373 -3.92 -3.56 24.74
CA ILE A 373 -4.77 -4.53 24.04
C ILE A 373 -4.41 -5.95 24.48
N LEU A 374 -3.14 -6.32 24.44
CA LEU A 374 -2.67 -7.66 24.84
C LEU A 374 -2.90 -7.94 26.32
N ALA A 375 -2.77 -6.93 27.20
CA ALA A 375 -3.08 -7.08 28.62
C ALA A 375 -4.58 -7.41 28.83
N GLN A 376 -5.48 -6.71 28.15
CA GLN A 376 -6.92 -6.99 28.21
C GLN A 376 -7.26 -8.34 27.53
N ALA A 377 -6.57 -8.68 26.44
CA ALA A 377 -6.77 -9.96 25.77
C ALA A 377 -6.35 -11.15 26.65
N LYS A 378 -5.32 -11.02 27.50
CA LYS A 378 -4.95 -12.05 28.49
C LYS A 378 -6.09 -12.30 29.49
N ILE A 379 -6.80 -11.26 29.91
CA ILE A 379 -7.98 -11.41 30.75
C ILE A 379 -9.06 -12.18 30.00
N ALA A 380 -9.31 -11.82 28.72
CA ALA A 380 -10.28 -12.52 27.86
C ALA A 380 -9.92 -14.00 27.64
N VAL A 381 -8.63 -14.36 27.61
CA VAL A 381 -8.17 -15.76 27.57
C VAL A 381 -8.49 -16.47 28.89
N THR A 382 -8.22 -15.82 30.03
CA THR A 382 -8.51 -16.39 31.36
C THR A 382 -10.03 -16.67 31.54
N GLU A 383 -10.88 -15.78 30.99
CA GLU A 383 -12.33 -15.93 31.00
C GLU A 383 -12.85 -16.92 29.93
N GLY A 384 -11.98 -17.48 29.10
CA GLY A 384 -12.32 -18.47 28.06
C GLY A 384 -12.96 -17.86 26.80
N TRP A 385 -12.92 -16.55 26.65
CA TRP A 385 -13.49 -15.86 25.47
C TRP A 385 -12.54 -15.86 24.25
N LEU A 386 -11.22 -15.99 24.48
CA LEU A 386 -10.19 -16.14 23.45
C LEU A 386 -9.32 -17.36 23.75
N GLU A 387 -8.61 -17.88 22.75
CA GLU A 387 -7.64 -18.99 22.91
C GLU A 387 -6.24 -18.46 23.19
N ALA A 388 -5.85 -17.38 22.49
CA ALA A 388 -4.57 -16.71 22.66
C ALA A 388 -4.78 -15.19 22.72
N PRO A 389 -3.88 -14.44 23.38
CA PRO A 389 -4.03 -12.98 23.45
C PRO A 389 -4.01 -12.33 22.07
N GLU A 390 -3.25 -12.86 21.12
CA GLU A 390 -3.10 -12.35 19.75
C GLU A 390 -4.39 -12.48 18.93
N ASP A 391 -5.29 -13.39 19.31
CA ASP A 391 -6.59 -13.57 18.65
C ASP A 391 -7.45 -12.31 18.67
N VAL A 392 -7.21 -11.40 19.62
CA VAL A 392 -7.89 -10.11 19.70
C VAL A 392 -7.75 -9.29 18.43
N PHE A 393 -6.64 -9.43 17.71
CA PHE A 393 -6.40 -8.71 16.47
C PHE A 393 -7.17 -9.25 15.25
N LEU A 394 -7.89 -10.37 15.43
CA LEU A 394 -8.87 -10.89 14.49
C LEU A 394 -10.27 -10.30 14.71
N LEU A 395 -10.44 -9.44 15.72
CA LEU A 395 -11.70 -8.75 16.05
C LEU A 395 -11.60 -7.26 15.71
N ALA A 396 -12.72 -6.63 15.43
CA ALA A 396 -12.81 -5.19 15.21
C ALA A 396 -14.23 -4.68 15.55
N GLY A 397 -14.40 -3.39 15.74
CA GLY A 397 -15.67 -2.66 15.82
C GLY A 397 -16.85 -3.43 16.43
N ASP A 398 -17.71 -3.91 15.54
CA ASP A 398 -18.93 -4.63 15.92
C ASP A 398 -18.65 -5.97 16.63
N ASP A 399 -17.50 -6.62 16.33
CA ASP A 399 -17.13 -7.85 17.02
C ASP A 399 -16.86 -7.58 18.49
N LEU A 400 -16.14 -6.49 18.80
CA LEU A 400 -15.80 -6.10 20.17
C LEU A 400 -16.99 -5.51 20.93
N SER A 401 -17.98 -4.98 20.24
CA SER A 401 -19.23 -4.48 20.82
C SER A 401 -20.23 -5.59 21.13
N ALA A 402 -20.03 -6.78 20.56
CA ALA A 402 -20.87 -7.94 20.84
C ALA A 402 -20.50 -8.61 22.18
N ALA A 403 -21.39 -9.50 22.67
CA ALA A 403 -21.15 -10.25 23.90
C ALA A 403 -19.82 -11.05 23.82
N PRO A 404 -18.92 -10.95 24.81
CA PRO A 404 -17.61 -11.60 24.80
C PRO A 404 -17.65 -13.12 24.54
N ALA A 405 -18.71 -13.80 25.00
CA ALA A 405 -18.92 -15.22 24.74
C ALA A 405 -18.96 -15.59 23.24
N THR A 406 -19.21 -14.62 22.34
CA THR A 406 -19.23 -14.84 20.88
C THR A 406 -17.86 -14.64 20.22
N TRP A 407 -16.87 -14.09 20.93
CA TRP A 407 -15.59 -13.72 20.32
C TRP A 407 -14.83 -14.92 19.77
N ARG A 408 -14.84 -16.05 20.50
CA ARG A 408 -14.14 -17.28 20.09
C ARG A 408 -14.65 -17.81 18.75
N SER A 409 -15.96 -17.85 18.53
CA SER A 409 -16.54 -18.26 17.24
C SER A 409 -16.21 -17.27 16.12
N ARG A 410 -16.27 -15.97 16.39
CA ARG A 410 -15.91 -14.91 15.43
C ARG A 410 -14.44 -14.98 15.02
N VAL A 411 -13.54 -15.23 15.97
CA VAL A 411 -12.10 -15.46 15.71
C VAL A 411 -11.90 -16.66 14.80
N SER A 412 -12.58 -17.79 15.06
CA SER A 412 -12.50 -18.99 14.21
C SER A 412 -12.95 -18.71 12.77
N ASP A 413 -14.11 -18.07 12.60
CA ASP A 413 -14.63 -17.70 11.28
C ASP A 413 -13.68 -16.72 10.57
N ARG A 414 -13.14 -15.77 11.30
CA ARG A 414 -12.22 -14.77 10.75
C ARG A 414 -10.88 -15.37 10.34
N ARG A 415 -10.35 -16.31 11.14
CA ARG A 415 -9.12 -17.04 10.82
C ARG A 415 -9.26 -17.80 9.50
N SER A 416 -10.38 -18.49 9.30
CA SER A 416 -10.68 -19.18 8.05
C SER A 416 -10.77 -18.24 6.84
N ARG A 417 -11.43 -17.08 7.00
CA ARG A 417 -11.51 -16.06 5.93
C ARG A 417 -10.14 -15.46 5.60
N LEU A 418 -9.33 -15.20 6.62
CA LEU A 418 -8.00 -14.63 6.44
C LEU A 418 -7.07 -15.61 5.72
N GLU A 419 -7.18 -16.91 6.02
CA GLU A 419 -6.43 -17.97 5.36
C GLU A 419 -6.84 -18.09 3.88
N ALA A 420 -8.13 -18.09 3.60
CA ALA A 420 -8.64 -18.03 2.23
C ALA A 420 -8.18 -16.74 1.50
N ALA A 421 -8.15 -15.59 2.20
CA ALA A 421 -7.68 -14.34 1.61
C ALA A 421 -6.18 -14.36 1.29
N ARG A 422 -5.36 -15.07 2.07
CA ARG A 422 -3.91 -15.24 1.81
C ARG A 422 -3.61 -16.01 0.53
N SER A 423 -4.48 -16.94 0.16
CA SER A 423 -4.31 -17.75 -1.06
C SER A 423 -4.70 -16.97 -2.33
N LEU A 424 -5.33 -15.79 -2.22
CA LEU A 424 -5.73 -14.99 -3.38
C LEU A 424 -4.52 -14.27 -3.99
N ASP A 425 -4.24 -14.53 -5.26
CA ASP A 425 -3.28 -13.77 -6.04
C ASP A 425 -3.93 -12.48 -6.55
N LEU A 426 -3.82 -11.42 -5.76
CA LEU A 426 -4.43 -10.13 -6.03
C LEU A 426 -3.42 -9.14 -6.62
N PRO A 427 -3.75 -8.49 -7.75
CA PRO A 427 -2.90 -7.46 -8.32
C PRO A 427 -2.77 -6.26 -7.35
N CYS A 428 -1.64 -5.54 -7.41
CA CYS A 428 -1.46 -4.35 -6.58
C CYS A 428 -2.43 -3.22 -6.90
N THR A 429 -2.98 -3.20 -8.12
CA THR A 429 -3.95 -2.20 -8.58
C THR A 429 -5.01 -2.90 -9.41
N ALA A 430 -6.26 -2.73 -9.06
CA ALA A 430 -7.41 -3.35 -9.74
C ALA A 430 -8.68 -2.51 -9.58
N SER A 431 -9.70 -2.83 -10.37
CA SER A 431 -11.07 -2.39 -10.11
C SER A 431 -11.75 -3.29 -9.07
N ARG A 432 -12.85 -2.81 -8.48
CA ARG A 432 -13.68 -3.61 -7.57
C ARG A 432 -14.14 -4.90 -8.25
N GLU A 433 -14.61 -4.79 -9.49
CA GLU A 433 -15.12 -5.91 -10.27
C GLU A 433 -14.06 -6.98 -10.52
N GLU A 434 -12.82 -6.59 -10.79
CA GLU A 434 -11.70 -7.51 -10.95
C GLU A 434 -11.39 -8.26 -9.65
N ILE A 435 -11.37 -7.55 -8.51
CA ILE A 435 -11.14 -8.16 -7.19
C ILE A 435 -12.27 -9.17 -6.87
N GLU A 436 -13.54 -8.76 -7.05
CA GLU A 436 -14.69 -9.62 -6.80
C GLU A 436 -14.74 -10.83 -7.75
N ALA A 437 -14.26 -10.67 -8.98
CA ALA A 437 -14.16 -11.78 -9.94
C ALA A 437 -13.12 -12.82 -9.47
N ILE A 438 -11.94 -12.37 -9.02
CA ILE A 438 -10.91 -13.24 -8.46
C ILE A 438 -11.45 -13.98 -7.21
N MET A 439 -12.15 -13.28 -6.32
CA MET A 439 -12.76 -13.88 -5.13
C MET A 439 -13.78 -14.97 -5.50
N ARG A 440 -14.66 -14.71 -6.49
CA ARG A 440 -15.65 -15.69 -6.96
C ARG A 440 -14.98 -16.91 -7.60
N GLN A 441 -13.94 -16.70 -8.41
CA GLN A 441 -13.19 -17.78 -9.05
C GLN A 441 -12.52 -18.68 -8.00
N ALA A 442 -11.89 -18.12 -6.99
CA ALA A 442 -11.27 -18.87 -5.91
C ALA A 442 -12.29 -19.70 -5.09
N GLN A 443 -13.52 -19.20 -4.93
CA GLN A 443 -14.60 -19.92 -4.26
C GLN A 443 -15.18 -21.07 -5.13
N ALA A 444 -15.20 -20.90 -6.44
CA ALA A 444 -15.74 -21.88 -7.37
C ALA A 444 -14.77 -23.04 -7.66
N SER A 445 -13.48 -22.82 -7.56
CA SER A 445 -12.43 -23.85 -7.71
C SER A 445 -11.53 -23.78 -6.48
N PRO A 446 -11.80 -24.58 -5.42
CA PRO A 446 -10.86 -24.72 -4.33
C PRO A 446 -9.55 -25.27 -4.90
N ALA A 447 -8.46 -24.57 -4.63
CA ALA A 447 -7.14 -24.72 -5.20
C ALA A 447 -6.76 -26.16 -5.58
N THR A 448 -6.90 -26.49 -6.84
CA THR A 448 -5.96 -27.41 -7.48
C THR A 448 -4.63 -26.63 -7.49
N GLU A 449 -3.56 -27.23 -6.95
CA GLU A 449 -2.22 -26.64 -7.03
C GLU A 449 -2.02 -26.07 -8.45
N PRO A 450 -1.60 -24.81 -8.60
CA PRO A 450 -1.36 -24.28 -9.92
C PRO A 450 -0.37 -25.24 -10.59
N ASP A 451 -0.80 -25.80 -11.71
CA ASP A 451 0.03 -26.63 -12.57
C ASP A 451 1.33 -25.86 -12.76
N ARG A 452 2.39 -26.30 -12.12
CA ARG A 452 3.73 -25.73 -12.22
C ARG A 452 4.24 -26.04 -13.61
N GLN A 453 3.65 -25.38 -14.62
CA GLN A 453 4.26 -25.35 -15.93
C GLN A 453 5.62 -24.66 -15.80
N GLU A 454 6.63 -25.47 -15.94
CA GLU A 454 8.05 -25.20 -16.03
C GLU A 454 8.35 -24.11 -17.05
N LEU A 455 8.24 -22.85 -16.65
CA LEU A 455 8.90 -21.73 -17.27
C LEU A 455 9.24 -20.74 -16.15
N SER A 456 10.07 -21.18 -15.19
CA SER A 456 10.76 -20.24 -14.31
C SER A 456 11.67 -19.40 -15.20
N PRO A 457 11.38 -18.11 -15.36
CA PRO A 457 12.23 -17.28 -16.20
C PRO A 457 13.64 -17.29 -15.61
N ARG A 458 14.64 -17.74 -16.36
CA ARG A 458 16.05 -17.71 -15.94
C ARG A 458 16.56 -16.30 -15.71
N LEU A 459 15.78 -15.29 -16.10
CA LEU A 459 16.12 -13.87 -16.00
C LEU A 459 14.89 -13.09 -15.53
N LEU A 460 15.01 -12.47 -14.36
CA LEU A 460 14.04 -11.52 -13.84
C LEU A 460 14.55 -10.09 -14.03
N ARG A 461 13.66 -9.14 -14.28
CA ARG A 461 14.01 -7.74 -14.45
C ARG A 461 13.27 -6.87 -13.44
N GLY A 462 13.96 -5.82 -12.97
CA GLY A 462 13.43 -4.87 -12.00
C GLY A 462 14.24 -3.57 -12.01
N ILE A 463 14.13 -2.82 -10.93
CA ILE A 463 14.85 -1.57 -10.71
C ILE A 463 16.11 -1.88 -9.90
N GLY A 464 17.27 -1.69 -10.50
CA GLY A 464 18.54 -1.95 -9.84
C GLY A 464 18.96 -0.83 -8.89
N LEU A 465 19.47 -1.20 -7.72
CA LEU A 465 19.97 -0.32 -6.68
C LEU A 465 21.37 -0.81 -6.26
N GLY A 466 22.35 0.09 -6.30
CA GLY A 466 23.75 -0.25 -6.05
C GLY A 466 24.60 -0.24 -7.32
N ARG A 467 25.85 -0.73 -7.20
CA ARG A 467 26.81 -0.70 -8.32
C ARG A 467 27.57 -2.01 -8.52
N ARG A 468 27.48 -2.93 -7.58
CA ARG A 468 28.28 -4.16 -7.54
C ARG A 468 27.42 -5.34 -7.96
N VAL A 469 27.89 -6.14 -8.90
CA VAL A 469 27.28 -7.43 -9.25
C VAL A 469 27.63 -8.43 -8.14
N VAL A 470 26.62 -9.14 -7.65
CA VAL A 470 26.74 -10.12 -6.55
C VAL A 470 26.24 -11.47 -7.02
N THR A 471 27.01 -12.52 -6.77
CA THR A 471 26.59 -13.91 -6.97
C THR A 471 26.51 -14.59 -5.61
N GLY A 472 25.44 -15.33 -5.34
CA GLY A 472 25.24 -15.99 -4.06
C GLY A 472 23.98 -16.85 -4.03
N THR A 473 23.69 -17.37 -2.86
CA THR A 473 22.62 -18.36 -2.64
C THR A 473 21.36 -17.67 -2.13
N ALA A 474 20.22 -18.00 -2.74
CA ALA A 474 18.91 -17.46 -2.39
C ALA A 474 18.47 -17.93 -0.99
N VAL A 475 18.06 -16.95 -0.18
CA VAL A 475 17.40 -17.17 1.11
C VAL A 475 16.03 -16.51 1.03
N ARG A 476 14.99 -17.29 1.01
CA ARG A 476 13.62 -16.80 0.91
C ARG A 476 13.05 -16.53 2.30
N ALA A 477 12.36 -15.41 2.43
CA ALA A 477 11.62 -15.11 3.65
C ALA A 477 10.33 -14.35 3.31
N THR A 478 9.24 -14.68 3.97
CA THR A 478 7.97 -13.96 3.86
C THR A 478 7.76 -12.99 5.02
N THR A 479 8.41 -13.24 6.16
CA THR A 479 8.34 -12.40 7.35
C THR A 479 9.74 -12.21 7.95
N LEU A 480 9.97 -11.08 8.59
CA LEU A 480 11.21 -10.83 9.32
C LEU A 480 11.44 -11.86 10.43
N LEU A 481 10.36 -12.27 11.12
CA LEU A 481 10.41 -13.25 12.20
C LEU A 481 10.95 -14.60 11.74
N SER A 482 10.46 -15.11 10.58
CA SER A 482 10.95 -16.37 10.02
C SER A 482 12.44 -16.31 9.69
N LEU A 483 12.94 -15.13 9.28
CA LEU A 483 14.34 -14.92 8.97
C LEU A 483 15.21 -14.78 10.23
N LEU A 484 14.73 -14.06 11.25
CA LEU A 484 15.44 -13.92 12.52
C LEU A 484 15.63 -15.26 13.26
N ALA A 485 14.70 -16.20 13.06
CA ALA A 485 14.78 -17.54 13.61
C ALA A 485 15.80 -18.46 12.91
N ARG A 486 16.35 -18.04 11.75
CA ARG A 486 17.27 -18.86 10.96
C ARG A 486 18.71 -18.71 11.42
N ASP A 487 19.34 -19.86 11.67
CA ASP A 487 20.76 -19.96 12.04
C ASP A 487 21.66 -20.35 10.86
N ASP A 488 21.09 -20.94 9.82
CA ASP A 488 21.73 -21.59 8.69
C ASP A 488 21.78 -20.69 7.44
N LEU A 489 22.46 -19.54 7.50
CA LEU A 489 22.67 -18.73 6.31
C LEU A 489 23.90 -19.21 5.52
N PRO A 490 23.81 -19.30 4.17
CA PRO A 490 24.93 -19.63 3.32
C PRO A 490 26.02 -18.54 3.33
N GLU A 491 27.18 -18.81 2.75
CA GLU A 491 28.34 -17.91 2.78
C GLU A 491 28.06 -16.55 2.12
N GLN A 492 27.35 -16.53 1.00
CA GLN A 492 26.94 -15.33 0.26
C GLN A 492 25.42 -15.31 0.11
N PRO A 493 24.67 -14.98 1.18
CA PRO A 493 23.23 -15.06 1.14
C PRO A 493 22.62 -13.89 0.35
N ILE A 494 21.68 -14.22 -0.53
CA ILE A 494 20.86 -13.23 -1.27
C ILE A 494 19.44 -13.35 -0.75
N LEU A 495 18.94 -12.27 -0.12
CA LEU A 495 17.59 -12.23 0.42
C LEU A 495 16.57 -12.08 -0.71
N VAL A 496 15.55 -12.95 -0.74
CA VAL A 496 14.43 -12.88 -1.69
C VAL A 496 13.14 -12.74 -0.90
N VAL A 497 12.45 -11.60 -1.09
CA VAL A 497 11.27 -11.24 -0.30
C VAL A 497 10.18 -10.64 -1.18
N PRO A 498 8.89 -10.80 -0.80
CA PRO A 498 7.79 -10.18 -1.52
C PRO A 498 7.79 -8.65 -1.38
N THR A 499 8.01 -8.14 -0.18
CA THR A 499 8.05 -6.70 0.14
C THR A 499 9.06 -6.44 1.25
N LEU A 500 9.49 -5.19 1.40
CA LEU A 500 10.32 -4.75 2.52
C LEU A 500 9.71 -3.54 3.21
N ASP A 501 9.65 -3.60 4.53
CA ASP A 501 9.35 -2.49 5.41
C ASP A 501 10.61 -2.05 6.21
N PRO A 502 10.58 -0.91 6.91
CA PRO A 502 11.74 -0.43 7.66
C PRO A 502 12.28 -1.41 8.72
N GLY A 503 11.45 -2.31 9.23
CA GLY A 503 11.86 -3.30 10.24
C GLY A 503 12.88 -4.32 9.72
N TRP A 504 12.91 -4.59 8.40
CA TRP A 504 13.87 -5.52 7.81
C TRP A 504 15.31 -5.01 7.82
N SER A 505 15.50 -3.73 8.05
CA SER A 505 16.81 -3.09 8.05
C SER A 505 17.82 -3.72 9.01
N VAL A 506 17.36 -4.29 10.11
CA VAL A 506 18.21 -4.96 11.11
C VAL A 506 18.90 -6.22 10.57
N VAL A 507 18.41 -6.79 9.47
CA VAL A 507 19.00 -7.99 8.86
C VAL A 507 19.83 -7.70 7.60
N PHE A 508 19.76 -6.50 7.03
CA PHE A 508 20.48 -6.14 5.80
C PHE A 508 21.99 -6.44 5.85
N PRO A 509 22.72 -6.15 6.95
CA PRO A 509 24.15 -6.44 7.01
C PRO A 509 24.49 -7.93 6.87
N ARG A 510 23.53 -8.83 7.02
CA ARG A 510 23.72 -10.28 6.90
C ARG A 510 23.67 -10.78 5.45
N PHE A 511 23.26 -9.94 4.50
CA PHE A 511 23.00 -10.33 3.11
C PHE A 511 23.93 -9.61 2.14
N ALA A 512 24.44 -10.35 1.18
CA ALA A 512 25.30 -9.83 0.11
C ALA A 512 24.51 -9.01 -0.91
N ALA A 513 23.26 -9.39 -1.17
CA ALA A 513 22.32 -8.66 -2.01
C ALA A 513 20.86 -8.94 -1.61
N ILE A 514 19.94 -8.12 -2.12
CA ILE A 514 18.50 -8.22 -1.83
C ILE A 514 17.70 -8.20 -3.13
N VAL A 515 16.74 -9.10 -3.26
CA VAL A 515 15.77 -9.16 -4.36
C VAL A 515 14.38 -8.95 -3.77
N VAL A 516 13.69 -7.91 -4.23
CA VAL A 516 12.34 -7.57 -3.75
C VAL A 516 11.37 -7.69 -4.90
N GLU A 517 10.33 -8.50 -4.73
CA GLU A 517 9.36 -8.74 -5.79
C GLU A 517 8.50 -7.52 -6.10
N LEU A 518 8.02 -6.82 -5.06
CA LEU A 518 7.17 -5.64 -5.18
C LEU A 518 7.89 -4.41 -4.61
N GLY A 519 7.77 -3.28 -5.30
CA GLY A 519 8.32 -2.01 -4.85
C GLY A 519 8.64 -1.08 -6.02
N GLY A 520 8.27 0.19 -5.91
CA GLY A 520 8.58 1.20 -6.91
C GLY A 520 9.91 1.92 -6.63
N GLU A 521 10.32 2.81 -7.52
CA GLU A 521 11.54 3.60 -7.36
C GLU A 521 11.54 4.48 -6.09
N LEU A 522 10.37 4.92 -5.67
CA LEU A 522 10.14 5.76 -4.48
C LEU A 522 9.54 4.96 -3.31
N SER A 523 9.49 3.63 -3.38
CA SER A 523 9.01 2.78 -2.30
C SER A 523 9.92 2.87 -1.07
N HIS A 524 9.38 2.52 0.09
CA HIS A 524 10.15 2.47 1.34
C HIS A 524 11.38 1.55 1.20
N ALA A 525 11.21 0.39 0.55
CA ALA A 525 12.29 -0.53 0.24
C ALA A 525 13.42 0.14 -0.56
N SER A 526 13.08 0.83 -1.64
CA SER A 526 14.06 1.47 -2.52
C SER A 526 14.82 2.60 -1.83
N ILE A 527 14.11 3.40 -1.02
CA ILE A 527 14.73 4.47 -0.24
C ILE A 527 15.72 3.88 0.76
N LEU A 528 15.27 2.89 1.53
CA LEU A 528 16.06 2.23 2.56
C LEU A 528 17.32 1.59 2.00
N ILE A 529 17.21 0.84 0.89
CA ILE A 529 18.32 0.18 0.21
C ILE A 529 19.33 1.20 -0.32
N ARG A 530 18.88 2.33 -0.89
CA ARG A 530 19.78 3.41 -1.35
C ARG A 530 20.53 4.06 -0.20
N GLU A 531 19.88 4.27 0.92
CA GLU A 531 20.47 4.89 2.10
C GLU A 531 21.51 3.99 2.76
N THR A 532 21.30 2.67 2.74
CA THR A 532 22.25 1.68 3.28
C THR A 532 23.37 1.35 2.32
N GLY A 533 23.28 1.74 1.05
CA GLY A 533 24.25 1.35 0.02
C GLY A 533 24.21 -0.14 -0.34
N GLN A 534 23.18 -0.85 0.07
CA GLN A 534 22.99 -2.27 -0.20
C GLN A 534 22.80 -2.54 -1.70
N THR A 535 23.35 -3.66 -2.20
CA THR A 535 23.07 -4.11 -3.56
C THR A 535 21.70 -4.75 -3.64
N ALA A 536 20.85 -4.30 -4.57
CA ALA A 536 19.54 -4.92 -4.73
C ALA A 536 18.94 -4.75 -6.13
N VAL A 537 17.93 -5.59 -6.41
CA VAL A 537 16.95 -5.39 -7.49
C VAL A 537 15.56 -5.42 -6.87
N VAL A 538 14.82 -4.32 -7.04
CA VAL A 538 13.43 -4.19 -6.58
C VAL A 538 12.47 -4.22 -7.76
N ASN A 539 11.19 -4.52 -7.51
CA ASN A 539 10.20 -4.77 -8.56
C ASN A 539 10.58 -5.93 -9.50
N ALA A 540 11.25 -6.96 -8.95
CA ALA A 540 11.58 -8.19 -9.67
C ALA A 540 10.37 -9.14 -9.65
N ARG A 541 9.34 -8.81 -10.42
CA ARG A 541 8.06 -9.52 -10.40
C ARG A 541 8.21 -11.02 -10.65
N GLY A 542 7.49 -11.82 -9.88
CA GLY A 542 7.55 -13.26 -9.91
C GLY A 542 8.80 -13.87 -9.24
N ALA A 543 9.64 -13.04 -8.58
CA ALA A 543 10.86 -13.52 -7.93
C ALA A 543 10.56 -14.57 -6.84
N CYS A 544 9.52 -14.38 -6.05
CA CYS A 544 9.15 -15.31 -5.00
C CYS A 544 8.61 -16.64 -5.53
N GLN A 545 8.13 -16.70 -6.78
CA GLN A 545 7.71 -17.94 -7.43
C GLN A 545 8.85 -18.61 -8.20
N ALA A 546 9.63 -17.80 -8.94
CA ALA A 546 10.69 -18.29 -9.82
C ALA A 546 11.94 -18.76 -9.08
N VAL A 547 12.25 -18.15 -7.93
CA VAL A 547 13.48 -18.44 -7.18
C VAL A 547 13.18 -19.45 -6.08
N ALA A 548 13.75 -20.65 -6.19
CA ALA A 548 13.70 -21.64 -5.14
C ALA A 548 14.63 -21.29 -3.97
N GLU A 549 14.32 -21.79 -2.76
CA GLU A 549 15.25 -21.73 -1.63
C GLU A 549 16.56 -22.42 -1.99
N GLY A 550 17.69 -21.80 -1.70
CA GLY A 550 19.01 -22.35 -1.99
C GLY A 550 19.47 -22.23 -3.45
N ALA A 551 18.67 -21.62 -4.34
CA ALA A 551 19.06 -21.41 -5.72
C ALA A 551 20.27 -20.48 -5.84
N LEU A 552 21.16 -20.73 -6.80
CA LEU A 552 22.29 -19.85 -7.09
C LEU A 552 21.82 -18.68 -7.97
N LEU A 553 22.06 -17.45 -7.52
CA LEU A 553 21.61 -16.24 -8.18
C LEU A 553 22.79 -15.31 -8.51
N GLN A 554 22.68 -14.57 -9.60
CA GLN A 554 23.47 -13.39 -9.88
C GLN A 554 22.56 -12.16 -9.91
N VAL A 555 22.85 -11.18 -9.06
CA VAL A 555 22.14 -9.89 -8.97
C VAL A 555 23.00 -8.81 -9.60
N ASP A 556 22.52 -8.23 -10.71
CA ASP A 556 23.15 -7.12 -11.42
C ASP A 556 22.33 -5.84 -11.23
N PRO A 557 22.69 -4.97 -10.27
CA PRO A 557 21.96 -3.74 -10.00
C PRO A 557 22.13 -2.68 -11.10
N VAL A 558 23.18 -2.77 -11.92
CA VAL A 558 23.42 -1.80 -13.01
C VAL A 558 22.42 -2.02 -14.15
N ARG A 559 22.13 -3.29 -14.43
CA ARG A 559 21.16 -3.68 -15.46
C ARG A 559 19.75 -3.86 -14.92
N GLY A 560 19.60 -3.93 -13.58
CA GLY A 560 18.33 -4.27 -12.95
C GLY A 560 17.93 -5.73 -13.22
N GLU A 561 18.88 -6.65 -13.26
CA GLU A 561 18.67 -8.05 -13.62
C GLU A 561 18.99 -9.01 -12.46
N VAL A 562 18.18 -10.04 -12.32
CA VAL A 562 18.44 -11.19 -11.45
C VAL A 562 18.44 -12.44 -12.33
N ARG A 563 19.56 -13.17 -12.37
CA ARG A 563 19.73 -14.39 -13.16
C ARG A 563 19.78 -15.60 -12.25
N LEU A 564 19.04 -16.64 -12.59
CA LEU A 564 19.17 -17.96 -12.01
C LEU A 564 20.30 -18.69 -12.76
N LEU A 565 21.32 -19.16 -12.01
CA LEU A 565 22.51 -19.80 -12.54
C LEU A 565 22.37 -21.32 -12.56
#